data_dad593c36bc7849d077f0de9bee3f164
#
_entry.id   dad593c36bc7849d077f0de9bee3f164
#
_cell.length_a   1.000
_cell.length_b   1.000
_cell.length_c   1.000
_cell.angle_alpha   90.00
_cell.angle_beta   90.00
_cell.angle_gamma   90.00
#
_symmetry.space_group_name_H-M   'P 1'
#
loop_
_entity.id
_entity.type
_entity.pdbx_description
1 polymer ?
#
loop_
_entity_poly.entity_id
_entity_poly.type
_entity_poly.pdbx_seq_one_letter_code
_entity_poly.pdbx_strand_id
1 'polypeptide(L)'
;MSQQSEKSNPHLLSNWKPENVQFWENKGKHIARRNLWISVACLLLAFCVWMLFSAIAVNLNKVGFNFTTDQLFMLTALPSLSGAILRVPYSFMVPIFGGRYWTVLSTVILIIPCVWLGIAIQNTATPYWIFIVIALLCGFAGANFASSMGNISFFFPKAKQGSALGINGGLGNLGVSVMQLVAPLVIFLPMFTFLGVEGVPQDDGATLWLANAAWIWAPLLLLATLAAFFGMNDIASSKASIASQLPVLKRFHLWLLSLLYLATFGSFIGFSAGFAMLSKTQFPDVNILHLAFFGPLIGALARSAGGMISDKLGGVRVTLINFVFMALFSALIFLTLPGSGSGSFVAFYLVFMGLFLTAGLGSGSTFQMIAIIFRQITLDRVKKQGGTDEQAQHEAVTETAAALGFISAIGAVGGFFIPKAFGTSLAMTGSPVGAMKVFLVFYIVCVLVTWLVYGRKSAKQE
;
A
#
# COMPACT_ATOMS: atom_id res chain seq x y z
N MET A 1 -44.52 31.42 10.87
CA MET A 1 -43.91 30.16 10.45
C MET A 1 -42.68 30.53 9.62
N SER A 2 -41.53 30.56 10.24
CA SER A 2 -40.25 30.89 9.60
C SER A 2 -39.73 29.69 8.85
N GLN A 3 -39.71 29.74 7.52
CA GLN A 3 -38.91 28.87 6.70
C GLN A 3 -37.42 29.19 6.97
N GLN A 4 -36.78 28.46 7.85
CA GLN A 4 -35.34 28.40 7.89
C GLN A 4 -34.86 27.78 6.57
N SER A 5 -34.27 28.63 5.72
CA SER A 5 -33.54 28.20 4.54
C SER A 5 -32.35 27.36 5.06
N GLU A 6 -32.48 26.03 5.05
CA GLU A 6 -31.32 25.15 5.16
C GLU A 6 -30.32 25.57 4.07
N LYS A 7 -29.22 26.19 4.47
CA LYS A 7 -28.09 26.43 3.58
C LYS A 7 -27.63 25.05 3.07
N SER A 8 -28.10 24.69 1.87
CA SER A 8 -27.71 23.44 1.24
C SER A 8 -26.18 23.43 1.11
N ASN A 9 -25.52 22.49 1.77
CA ASN A 9 -24.08 22.31 1.64
C ASN A 9 -23.77 21.97 0.16
N PRO A 10 -23.07 22.84 -0.60
CA PRO A 10 -22.86 22.63 -2.04
C PRO A 10 -22.03 21.40 -2.36
N HIS A 11 -21.36 20.84 -1.36
CA HIS A 11 -20.55 19.64 -1.50
C HIS A 11 -21.31 18.34 -1.15
N LEU A 12 -22.52 18.44 -0.58
CA LEU A 12 -23.31 17.26 -0.21
C LEU A 12 -24.23 16.82 -1.37
N LEU A 13 -24.03 15.62 -1.86
CA LEU A 13 -24.84 15.01 -2.92
C LEU A 13 -25.96 14.17 -2.28
N SER A 14 -27.14 14.78 -2.13
CA SER A 14 -28.33 14.13 -1.52
C SER A 14 -29.01 13.13 -2.46
N ASN A 15 -28.97 13.38 -3.78
CA ASN A 15 -29.61 12.54 -4.81
C ASN A 15 -28.55 11.91 -5.75
N TRP A 16 -27.64 11.07 -5.19
CA TRP A 16 -26.64 10.39 -5.98
C TRP A 16 -27.16 9.06 -6.51
N LYS A 17 -27.33 8.94 -7.85
CA LYS A 17 -27.89 7.76 -8.53
C LYS A 17 -27.00 7.30 -9.67
N PRO A 18 -25.80 6.71 -9.39
CA PRO A 18 -24.83 6.36 -10.41
C PRO A 18 -25.32 5.27 -11.37
N GLU A 19 -26.27 4.42 -10.95
CA GLU A 19 -26.85 3.36 -11.79
C GLU A 19 -27.88 3.90 -12.81
N ASN A 20 -28.36 5.14 -12.65
CA ASN A 20 -29.22 5.76 -13.65
C ASN A 20 -28.39 6.30 -14.82
N VAL A 21 -28.55 5.72 -16.00
CA VAL A 21 -27.77 6.03 -17.20
C VAL A 21 -27.87 7.52 -17.58
N GLN A 22 -29.06 8.10 -17.53
CA GLN A 22 -29.26 9.50 -17.89
C GLN A 22 -28.60 10.44 -16.89
N PHE A 23 -28.72 10.19 -15.60
CA PHE A 23 -28.04 10.93 -14.55
C PHE A 23 -26.52 10.80 -14.69
N TRP A 24 -26.03 9.58 -14.96
CA TRP A 24 -24.61 9.30 -15.11
C TRP A 24 -24.00 10.06 -16.29
N GLU A 25 -24.60 9.98 -17.46
CA GLU A 25 -24.06 10.62 -18.66
C GLU A 25 -24.12 12.16 -18.60
N ASN A 26 -25.18 12.73 -18.04
CA ASN A 26 -25.35 14.18 -17.96
C ASN A 26 -24.53 14.86 -16.85
N LYS A 27 -24.42 14.25 -15.66
CA LYS A 27 -23.85 14.89 -14.48
C LYS A 27 -22.89 13.96 -13.70
N GLY A 28 -23.26 12.70 -13.47
CA GLY A 28 -22.60 11.80 -12.55
C GLY A 28 -21.15 11.56 -12.89
N LYS A 29 -20.82 11.27 -14.15
CA LYS A 29 -19.47 10.96 -14.61
C LYS A 29 -18.44 12.08 -14.37
N HIS A 30 -18.85 13.33 -14.49
CA HIS A 30 -17.95 14.48 -14.31
C HIS A 30 -17.61 14.68 -12.83
N ILE A 31 -18.61 14.55 -11.95
CA ILE A 31 -18.42 14.62 -10.50
C ILE A 31 -17.56 13.44 -10.03
N ALA A 32 -17.89 12.23 -10.46
CA ALA A 32 -17.16 11.01 -10.08
C ALA A 32 -15.68 11.07 -10.53
N ARG A 33 -15.41 11.51 -11.77
CA ARG A 33 -14.03 11.65 -12.26
C ARG A 33 -13.24 12.69 -11.49
N ARG A 34 -13.83 13.84 -11.15
CA ARG A 34 -13.17 14.86 -10.33
C ARG A 34 -12.80 14.31 -8.96
N ASN A 35 -13.73 13.64 -8.27
CA ASN A 35 -13.47 13.01 -6.98
C ASN A 35 -12.40 11.92 -7.10
N LEU A 36 -12.40 11.11 -8.15
CA LEU A 36 -11.39 10.09 -8.41
C LEU A 36 -9.99 10.68 -8.55
N TRP A 37 -9.80 11.72 -9.38
CA TRP A 37 -8.46 12.26 -9.61
C TRP A 37 -7.90 12.99 -8.39
N ILE A 38 -8.75 13.67 -7.61
CA ILE A 38 -8.32 14.25 -6.33
C ILE A 38 -7.95 13.14 -5.34
N SER A 39 -8.74 12.08 -5.27
CA SER A 39 -8.46 10.91 -4.44
C SER A 39 -7.14 10.23 -4.81
N VAL A 40 -6.87 10.07 -6.12
CA VAL A 40 -5.59 9.55 -6.64
C VAL A 40 -4.42 10.39 -6.17
N ALA A 41 -4.51 11.72 -6.27
CA ALA A 41 -3.44 12.62 -5.83
C ALA A 41 -3.20 12.51 -4.32
N CYS A 42 -4.26 12.51 -3.51
CA CYS A 42 -4.15 12.35 -2.06
C CYS A 42 -3.56 10.99 -1.69
N LEU A 43 -3.98 9.91 -2.36
CA LEU A 43 -3.51 8.56 -2.09
C LEU A 43 -2.06 8.34 -2.52
N LEU A 44 -1.66 8.88 -3.67
CA LEU A 44 -0.27 8.85 -4.14
C LEU A 44 0.66 9.51 -3.13
N LEU A 45 0.32 10.73 -2.66
CA LEU A 45 1.11 11.44 -1.64
C LEU A 45 1.09 10.69 -0.29
N ALA A 46 -0.03 10.07 0.08
CA ALA A 46 -0.07 9.22 1.25
C ALA A 46 0.93 8.05 1.12
N PHE A 47 1.02 7.38 -0.02
CA PHE A 47 2.00 6.31 -0.22
C PHE A 47 3.44 6.82 -0.23
N CYS A 48 3.69 8.07 -0.66
CA CYS A 48 5.00 8.70 -0.50
C CYS A 48 5.38 8.82 0.99
N VAL A 49 4.47 9.31 1.83
CA VAL A 49 4.70 9.44 3.28
C VAL A 49 4.83 8.08 3.96
N TRP A 50 4.04 7.10 3.55
CA TRP A 50 4.09 5.75 4.11
C TRP A 50 5.48 5.12 3.96
N MET A 51 6.18 5.42 2.86
CA MET A 51 7.49 4.84 2.52
C MET A 51 8.67 5.78 2.81
N LEU A 52 8.50 6.89 3.52
CA LEU A 52 9.57 7.85 3.81
C LEU A 52 10.83 7.19 4.36
N PHE A 53 10.67 6.31 5.34
CA PHE A 53 11.81 5.66 5.98
C PHE A 53 12.57 4.71 5.07
N SER A 54 11.99 4.23 3.96
CA SER A 54 12.71 3.36 3.01
C SER A 54 13.89 4.04 2.31
N ALA A 55 13.86 5.37 2.16
CA ALA A 55 14.98 6.15 1.63
C ALA A 55 15.76 6.90 2.73
N ILE A 56 15.07 7.38 3.77
CA ILE A 56 15.70 8.16 4.83
C ILE A 56 16.57 7.29 5.73
N ALA A 57 16.11 6.09 6.14
CA ALA A 57 16.87 5.22 7.02
C ALA A 57 18.25 4.84 6.47
N VAL A 58 18.36 4.69 5.16
CA VAL A 58 19.64 4.40 4.48
C VAL A 58 20.70 5.49 4.71
N ASN A 59 20.28 6.73 4.97
CA ASN A 59 21.14 7.89 5.08
C ASN A 59 21.26 8.47 6.50
N LEU A 60 20.50 7.98 7.48
CA LEU A 60 20.52 8.54 8.85
C LEU A 60 21.90 8.54 9.47
N ASN A 61 22.64 7.44 9.36
CA ASN A 61 23.99 7.37 9.92
C ASN A 61 25.00 8.27 9.18
N LYS A 62 24.73 8.64 7.92
CA LYS A 62 25.56 9.59 7.17
C LYS A 62 25.44 11.04 7.66
N VAL A 63 24.35 11.36 8.35
CA VAL A 63 24.13 12.70 8.92
C VAL A 63 24.40 12.76 10.42
N GLY A 64 25.11 11.76 10.94
CA GLY A 64 25.65 11.79 12.30
C GLY A 64 24.91 10.95 13.32
N PHE A 65 23.86 10.19 12.94
CA PHE A 65 23.23 9.19 13.82
C PHE A 65 24.09 7.92 13.85
N ASN A 66 23.94 7.16 14.95
CA ASN A 66 24.69 5.92 15.17
C ASN A 66 23.72 4.78 15.50
N PHE A 67 22.77 4.54 14.60
CA PHE A 67 21.79 3.47 14.75
C PHE A 67 22.33 2.15 14.20
N THR A 68 22.00 1.06 14.88
CA THR A 68 22.34 -0.28 14.41
C THR A 68 21.52 -0.65 13.15
N THR A 69 22.00 -1.61 12.39
CA THR A 69 21.30 -2.10 11.20
C THR A 69 19.89 -2.58 11.52
N ASP A 70 19.69 -3.32 12.64
CA ASP A 70 18.35 -3.75 13.06
C ASP A 70 17.44 -2.56 13.42
N GLN A 71 17.96 -1.52 14.08
CA GLN A 71 17.23 -0.29 14.35
C GLN A 71 16.77 0.42 13.06
N LEU A 72 17.64 0.51 12.07
CA LEU A 72 17.29 1.12 10.78
C LEU A 72 16.22 0.32 10.02
N PHE A 73 16.33 -1.01 9.99
CA PHE A 73 15.27 -1.85 9.42
C PHE A 73 13.96 -1.75 10.19
N MET A 74 14.00 -1.63 11.52
CA MET A 74 12.80 -1.43 12.32
C MET A 74 12.09 -0.13 11.92
N LEU A 75 12.81 0.97 11.69
CA LEU A 75 12.20 2.23 11.24
C LEU A 75 11.53 2.10 9.86
N THR A 76 12.07 1.28 8.96
CA THR A 76 11.42 1.01 7.66
C THR A 76 10.18 0.10 7.79
N ALA A 77 10.13 -0.72 8.83
CA ALA A 77 9.04 -1.69 9.07
C ALA A 77 7.82 -1.07 9.78
N LEU A 78 8.05 -0.20 10.76
CA LEU A 78 7.01 0.33 11.66
C LEU A 78 5.85 1.06 10.96
N PRO A 79 6.06 1.85 9.89
CA PRO A 79 4.95 2.47 9.17
C PRO A 79 3.94 1.46 8.63
N SER A 80 4.39 0.29 8.23
CA SER A 80 3.50 -0.75 7.72
C SER A 80 2.71 -1.44 8.82
N LEU A 81 3.27 -1.57 10.01
CA LEU A 81 2.56 -2.14 11.17
C LEU A 81 1.39 -1.23 11.59
N SER A 82 1.66 0.04 11.85
CA SER A 82 0.61 0.99 12.23
C SER A 82 -0.39 1.21 11.10
N GLY A 83 0.08 1.28 9.85
CA GLY A 83 -0.79 1.40 8.69
C GLY A 83 -1.75 0.22 8.52
N ALA A 84 -1.27 -1.01 8.74
CA ALA A 84 -2.10 -2.21 8.70
C ALA A 84 -3.19 -2.20 9.77
N ILE A 85 -2.82 -1.90 11.01
CA ILE A 85 -3.76 -1.82 12.14
C ILE A 85 -4.82 -0.73 11.89
N LEU A 86 -4.41 0.44 11.42
CA LEU A 86 -5.29 1.57 11.19
C LEU A 86 -6.19 1.42 9.95
N ARG A 87 -5.88 0.52 9.00
CA ARG A 87 -6.79 0.25 7.87
C ARG A 87 -8.19 -0.18 8.32
N VAL A 88 -8.27 -0.92 9.41
CA VAL A 88 -9.57 -1.38 9.93
C VAL A 88 -10.44 -0.20 10.35
N PRO A 89 -10.08 0.67 11.31
CA PRO A 89 -10.89 1.83 11.65
C PRO A 89 -11.09 2.79 10.46
N TYR A 90 -10.08 2.99 9.61
CA TYR A 90 -10.19 3.89 8.44
C TYR A 90 -11.26 3.44 7.43
N SER A 91 -11.50 2.15 7.30
CA SER A 91 -12.56 1.64 6.43
C SER A 91 -13.97 2.10 6.84
N PHE A 92 -14.16 2.46 8.11
CA PHE A 92 -15.43 2.94 8.64
C PHE A 92 -15.56 4.47 8.70
N MET A 93 -14.49 5.20 8.44
CA MET A 93 -14.49 6.66 8.63
C MET A 93 -15.30 7.39 7.56
N VAL A 94 -15.32 6.88 6.32
CA VAL A 94 -16.12 7.48 5.24
C VAL A 94 -17.62 7.45 5.54
N PRO A 95 -18.21 6.33 5.99
CA PRO A 95 -19.60 6.30 6.44
C PRO A 95 -19.92 7.20 7.63
N ILE A 96 -18.94 7.47 8.52
CA ILE A 96 -19.13 8.27 9.74
C ILE A 96 -19.00 9.77 9.46
N PHE A 97 -17.88 10.18 8.82
CA PHE A 97 -17.52 11.58 8.64
C PHE A 97 -17.86 12.15 7.27
N GLY A 98 -18.14 11.27 6.28
CA GLY A 98 -18.21 11.64 4.87
C GLY A 98 -16.85 11.51 4.18
N GLY A 99 -16.90 11.23 2.87
CA GLY A 99 -15.70 10.96 2.09
C GLY A 99 -14.77 12.16 1.92
N ARG A 100 -15.36 13.35 1.69
CA ARG A 100 -14.64 14.60 1.54
C ARG A 100 -13.93 15.00 2.84
N TYR A 101 -14.67 15.12 3.93
CA TYR A 101 -14.10 15.54 5.22
C TYR A 101 -13.04 14.57 5.71
N TRP A 102 -13.28 13.27 5.56
CA TRP A 102 -12.28 12.28 5.95
C TRP A 102 -11.01 12.35 5.08
N THR A 103 -11.14 12.52 3.77
CA THR A 103 -9.97 12.68 2.88
C THR A 103 -9.16 13.93 3.24
N VAL A 104 -9.82 15.04 3.53
CA VAL A 104 -9.15 16.28 4.00
C VAL A 104 -8.39 16.03 5.29
N LEU A 105 -9.05 15.49 6.32
CA LEU A 105 -8.45 15.23 7.63
C LEU A 105 -7.28 14.24 7.54
N SER A 106 -7.50 13.11 6.86
CA SER A 106 -6.51 12.04 6.75
C SER A 106 -5.32 12.41 5.86
N THR A 107 -5.46 13.42 4.99
CA THR A 107 -4.35 13.94 4.17
C THR A 107 -3.57 15.01 4.93
N VAL A 108 -4.24 15.97 5.57
CA VAL A 108 -3.54 17.07 6.27
C VAL A 108 -2.72 16.57 7.46
N ILE A 109 -3.21 15.57 8.18
CA ILE A 109 -2.50 15.01 9.34
C ILE A 109 -1.12 14.43 8.96
N LEU A 110 -0.91 14.03 7.69
CA LEU A 110 0.36 13.50 7.21
C LEU A 110 1.46 14.57 7.12
N ILE A 111 1.12 15.85 7.17
CA ILE A 111 2.11 16.92 7.28
C ILE A 111 2.89 16.82 8.59
N ILE A 112 2.25 16.35 9.65
CA ILE A 112 2.87 16.23 10.98
C ILE A 112 4.13 15.34 10.95
N PRO A 113 4.07 14.07 10.53
CA PRO A 113 5.28 13.23 10.47
C PRO A 113 6.32 13.76 9.48
N CYS A 114 5.91 14.38 8.37
CA CYS A 114 6.87 14.95 7.42
C CYS A 114 7.67 16.10 8.04
N VAL A 115 7.00 17.04 8.69
CA VAL A 115 7.65 18.19 9.31
C VAL A 115 8.47 17.75 10.51
N TRP A 116 7.92 16.90 11.38
CA TRP A 116 8.62 16.42 12.57
C TRP A 116 9.85 15.60 12.22
N LEU A 117 9.77 14.73 11.21
CA LEU A 117 10.92 13.95 10.74
C LEU A 117 12.07 14.85 10.27
N GLY A 118 11.78 15.86 9.46
CA GLY A 118 12.80 16.79 8.99
C GLY A 118 13.43 17.61 10.12
N ILE A 119 12.68 17.97 11.17
CA ILE A 119 13.23 18.61 12.37
C ILE A 119 14.11 17.61 13.14
N ALA A 120 13.63 16.39 13.35
CA ALA A 120 14.34 15.35 14.10
C ALA A 120 15.70 14.99 13.46
N ILE A 121 15.77 14.95 12.14
CA ILE A 121 16.99 14.63 11.39
C ILE A 121 18.09 15.69 11.58
N GLN A 122 17.73 16.95 11.78
CA GLN A 122 18.68 18.06 11.91
C GLN A 122 19.37 18.11 13.28
N ASN A 123 18.90 17.37 14.26
CA ASN A 123 19.51 17.30 15.58
C ASN A 123 19.98 15.87 15.87
N THR A 124 21.29 15.64 15.83
CA THR A 124 21.89 14.33 16.11
C THR A 124 21.68 13.82 17.53
N ALA A 125 21.28 14.70 18.46
CA ALA A 125 20.90 14.33 19.81
C ALA A 125 19.46 13.77 19.91
N THR A 126 18.68 13.80 18.82
CA THR A 126 17.32 13.22 18.78
C THR A 126 17.38 11.74 19.12
N PRO A 127 16.70 11.29 20.19
CA PRO A 127 16.74 9.90 20.60
C PRO A 127 15.95 8.99 19.64
N TYR A 128 16.37 7.75 19.54
CA TYR A 128 15.78 6.75 18.64
C TYR A 128 14.27 6.58 18.77
N TRP A 129 13.73 6.67 20.00
CA TRP A 129 12.30 6.51 20.23
C TRP A 129 11.43 7.58 19.54
N ILE A 130 11.97 8.78 19.30
CA ILE A 130 11.27 9.82 18.52
C ILE A 130 11.09 9.36 17.08
N PHE A 131 12.13 8.77 16.47
CA PHE A 131 12.02 8.19 15.12
C PHE A 131 11.00 7.04 15.06
N ILE A 132 10.90 6.22 16.13
CA ILE A 132 9.85 5.20 16.25
C ILE A 132 8.46 5.83 16.21
N VAL A 133 8.21 6.88 16.99
CA VAL A 133 6.92 7.57 17.01
C VAL A 133 6.59 8.16 15.64
N ILE A 134 7.55 8.82 15.01
CA ILE A 134 7.36 9.40 13.67
C ILE A 134 7.08 8.29 12.63
N ALA A 135 7.78 7.17 12.70
CA ALA A 135 7.55 6.03 11.82
C ALA A 135 6.14 5.45 11.98
N LEU A 136 5.65 5.34 13.21
CA LEU A 136 4.26 4.93 13.49
C LEU A 136 3.25 5.95 12.94
N LEU A 137 3.53 7.25 13.03
CA LEU A 137 2.68 8.29 12.43
C LEU A 137 2.66 8.23 10.90
N CYS A 138 3.78 7.88 10.26
CA CYS A 138 3.81 7.65 8.80
C CYS A 138 2.85 6.52 8.38
N GLY A 139 2.52 5.61 9.27
CA GLY A 139 1.56 4.53 9.00
C GLY A 139 0.12 5.01 8.81
N PHE A 140 -0.27 6.17 9.34
CA PHE A 140 -1.58 6.78 9.04
C PHE A 140 -1.78 6.94 7.52
N ALA A 141 -0.72 7.20 6.81
CA ALA A 141 -0.71 7.28 5.35
C ALA A 141 -1.07 5.95 4.67
N GLY A 142 -0.55 4.82 5.16
CA GLY A 142 -0.88 3.48 4.65
C GLY A 142 -2.33 3.08 4.90
N ALA A 143 -2.97 3.64 5.94
CA ALA A 143 -4.37 3.43 6.25
C ALA A 143 -5.32 4.14 5.28
N ASN A 144 -4.89 5.24 4.66
CA ASN A 144 -5.69 6.00 3.69
C ASN A 144 -6.14 5.15 2.49
N PHE A 145 -5.45 4.07 2.19
CA PHE A 145 -5.88 3.14 1.14
C PHE A 145 -7.30 2.62 1.39
N ALA A 146 -7.61 2.20 2.61
CA ALA A 146 -8.91 1.61 2.93
C ALA A 146 -10.05 2.63 2.78
N SER A 147 -9.90 3.84 3.33
CA SER A 147 -10.91 4.89 3.24
C SER A 147 -11.06 5.44 1.81
N SER A 148 -9.95 5.62 1.09
CA SER A 148 -9.95 6.10 -0.29
C SER A 148 -10.67 5.13 -1.23
N MET A 149 -10.37 3.83 -1.14
CA MET A 149 -11.03 2.80 -1.94
C MET A 149 -12.54 2.75 -1.62
N GLY A 150 -12.89 2.77 -0.34
CA GLY A 150 -14.30 2.82 0.10
C GLY A 150 -15.03 4.05 -0.45
N ASN A 151 -14.44 5.24 -0.32
CA ASN A 151 -15.05 6.47 -0.80
C ASN A 151 -15.31 6.44 -2.32
N ILE A 152 -14.31 6.09 -3.11
CA ILE A 152 -14.44 6.07 -4.59
C ILE A 152 -15.45 5.02 -5.05
N SER A 153 -15.60 3.91 -4.33
CA SER A 153 -16.59 2.89 -4.68
C SER A 153 -18.03 3.43 -4.74
N PHE A 154 -18.37 4.41 -3.92
CA PHE A 154 -19.72 5.00 -3.90
C PHE A 154 -20.00 5.96 -5.06
N PHE A 155 -18.97 6.47 -5.72
CA PHE A 155 -19.14 7.43 -6.82
C PHE A 155 -19.45 6.77 -8.16
N PHE A 156 -19.06 5.52 -8.38
CA PHE A 156 -19.15 4.87 -9.68
C PHE A 156 -20.25 3.80 -9.74
N PRO A 157 -20.92 3.65 -10.90
CA PRO A 157 -21.83 2.54 -11.11
C PRO A 157 -21.08 1.21 -11.07
N LYS A 158 -21.76 0.13 -10.66
CA LYS A 158 -21.17 -1.21 -10.49
C LYS A 158 -20.34 -1.67 -11.70
N ALA A 159 -20.82 -1.41 -12.91
CA ALA A 159 -20.14 -1.76 -14.16
C ALA A 159 -18.78 -1.05 -14.36
N LYS A 160 -18.57 0.13 -13.76
CA LYS A 160 -17.35 0.95 -13.89
C LYS A 160 -16.53 1.03 -12.60
N GLN A 161 -17.05 0.48 -11.51
CA GLN A 161 -16.44 0.55 -10.17
C GLN A 161 -15.06 -0.13 -10.14
N GLY A 162 -14.92 -1.31 -10.74
CA GLY A 162 -13.64 -2.03 -10.78
C GLY A 162 -12.53 -1.22 -11.46
N SER A 163 -12.82 -0.58 -12.59
CA SER A 163 -11.86 0.28 -13.30
C SER A 163 -11.49 1.51 -12.45
N ALA A 164 -12.46 2.15 -11.79
CA ALA A 164 -12.20 3.32 -10.95
C ALA A 164 -11.32 2.97 -9.73
N LEU A 165 -11.62 1.86 -9.06
CA LEU A 165 -10.81 1.37 -7.94
C LEU A 165 -9.43 0.90 -8.39
N GLY A 166 -9.32 0.30 -9.57
CA GLY A 166 -8.04 -0.07 -10.19
C GLY A 166 -7.16 1.15 -10.45
N ILE A 167 -7.72 2.23 -10.99
CA ILE A 167 -7.02 3.50 -11.20
C ILE A 167 -6.61 4.12 -9.86
N ASN A 168 -7.54 4.22 -8.91
CA ASN A 168 -7.28 4.83 -7.60
C ASN A 168 -6.17 4.09 -6.85
N GLY A 169 -6.29 2.78 -6.70
CA GLY A 169 -5.32 1.95 -6.00
C GLY A 169 -4.01 1.78 -6.77
N GLY A 170 -4.07 1.60 -8.10
CA GLY A 170 -2.88 1.43 -8.95
C GLY A 170 -2.00 2.67 -8.99
N LEU A 171 -2.58 3.83 -9.31
CA LEU A 171 -1.85 5.09 -9.33
C LEU A 171 -1.44 5.54 -7.92
N GLY A 172 -2.25 5.26 -6.89
CA GLY A 172 -1.86 5.48 -5.50
C GLY A 172 -0.58 4.73 -5.13
N ASN A 173 -0.47 3.45 -5.50
CA ASN A 173 0.72 2.63 -5.22
C ASN A 173 2.01 3.16 -5.89
N LEU A 174 1.90 3.93 -7.00
CA LEU A 174 3.06 4.59 -7.60
C LEU A 174 3.75 5.57 -6.64
N GLY A 175 3.05 6.08 -5.62
CA GLY A 175 3.64 6.95 -4.59
C GLY A 175 4.87 6.34 -3.92
N VAL A 176 4.92 5.02 -3.75
CA VAL A 176 6.09 4.30 -3.22
C VAL A 176 7.32 4.54 -4.09
N SER A 177 7.15 4.36 -5.41
CA SER A 177 8.23 4.59 -6.38
C SER A 177 8.57 6.08 -6.51
N VAL A 178 7.57 6.95 -6.54
CA VAL A 178 7.76 8.41 -6.64
C VAL A 178 8.60 8.92 -5.47
N MET A 179 8.32 8.46 -4.25
CA MET A 179 9.11 8.87 -3.08
C MET A 179 10.57 8.42 -3.21
N GLN A 180 10.81 7.16 -3.60
CA GLN A 180 12.17 6.63 -3.76
C GLN A 180 12.92 7.22 -4.96
N LEU A 181 12.21 7.76 -5.95
CA LEU A 181 12.80 8.52 -7.05
C LEU A 181 13.14 9.95 -6.62
N VAL A 182 12.23 10.63 -5.91
CA VAL A 182 12.36 12.04 -5.54
C VAL A 182 13.38 12.23 -4.41
N ALA A 183 13.39 11.35 -3.39
CA ALA A 183 14.26 11.50 -2.25
C ALA A 183 15.76 11.67 -2.63
N PRO A 184 16.37 10.79 -3.46
CA PRO A 184 17.77 10.95 -3.86
C PRO A 184 18.06 12.23 -4.65
N LEU A 185 17.05 12.80 -5.31
CA LEU A 185 17.23 14.03 -6.09
C LEU A 185 17.25 15.26 -5.18
N VAL A 186 16.40 15.30 -4.15
CA VAL A 186 16.24 16.48 -3.30
C VAL A 186 17.24 16.57 -2.16
N ILE A 187 17.80 15.44 -1.71
CA ILE A 187 18.76 15.43 -0.59
C ILE A 187 20.13 16.05 -0.91
N PHE A 188 20.44 16.29 -2.18
CA PHE A 188 21.66 16.98 -2.62
C PHE A 188 21.42 18.45 -3.01
N LEU A 189 20.21 18.97 -2.81
CA LEU A 189 19.83 20.33 -3.16
C LEU A 189 19.62 21.18 -1.89
N PRO A 190 20.08 22.44 -1.83
CA PRO A 190 19.87 23.33 -0.70
C PRO A 190 18.45 23.95 -0.71
N MET A 191 17.38 23.12 -0.69
CA MET A 191 16.00 23.57 -0.94
C MET A 191 15.39 24.37 0.22
N PHE A 192 15.60 23.97 1.46
CA PHE A 192 14.96 24.57 2.63
C PHE A 192 15.96 25.27 3.56
N THR A 193 17.08 25.72 3.03
CA THR A 193 18.10 26.48 3.80
C THR A 193 17.55 27.74 4.41
N PHE A 194 16.57 28.38 3.77
CA PHE A 194 15.85 29.56 4.29
C PHE A 194 15.00 29.25 5.55
N LEU A 195 14.73 27.97 5.83
CA LEU A 195 14.09 27.49 7.06
C LEU A 195 15.10 26.93 8.07
N GLY A 196 16.38 27.13 7.85
CA GLY A 196 17.44 26.68 8.76
C GLY A 196 17.91 25.24 8.53
N VAL A 197 17.59 24.64 7.38
CA VAL A 197 18.14 23.30 7.05
C VAL A 197 19.63 23.45 6.71
N GLU A 198 20.45 22.79 7.50
CA GLU A 198 21.90 22.73 7.28
C GLU A 198 22.28 21.45 6.54
N GLY A 199 23.19 21.58 5.57
CA GLY A 199 23.74 20.42 4.86
C GLY A 199 24.90 19.80 5.63
N VAL A 200 24.98 18.48 5.63
CA VAL A 200 26.07 17.74 6.25
C VAL A 200 27.08 17.35 5.18
N PRO A 201 28.33 17.88 5.25
CA PRO A 201 29.39 17.49 4.32
C PRO A 201 29.69 15.99 4.41
N GLN A 202 29.91 15.37 3.25
CA GLN A 202 30.29 13.96 3.13
C GLN A 202 31.78 13.84 2.69
N ASP A 203 32.36 12.67 2.93
CA ASP A 203 33.76 12.41 2.62
C ASP A 203 34.10 12.50 1.11
N ASP A 204 33.11 12.30 0.25
CA ASP A 204 33.22 12.42 -1.21
C ASP A 204 33.09 13.86 -1.73
N GLY A 205 33.00 14.85 -0.83
CA GLY A 205 32.83 16.26 -1.14
C GLY A 205 31.40 16.69 -1.44
N ALA A 206 30.44 15.77 -1.44
CA ALA A 206 29.01 16.11 -1.55
C ALA A 206 28.49 16.70 -0.22
N THR A 207 27.39 17.46 -0.28
CA THR A 207 26.67 17.92 0.90
C THR A 207 25.29 17.29 0.91
N LEU A 208 24.86 16.77 2.05
CA LEU A 208 23.62 16.04 2.21
C LEU A 208 22.61 16.84 3.05
N TRP A 209 21.49 17.23 2.46
CA TRP A 209 20.36 17.88 3.12
C TRP A 209 19.21 16.86 3.31
N LEU A 210 19.41 15.90 4.22
CA LEU A 210 18.49 14.77 4.37
C LEU A 210 17.07 15.18 4.77
N ALA A 211 16.89 16.29 5.50
CA ALA A 211 15.58 16.81 5.89
C ALA A 211 14.68 17.15 4.67
N ASN A 212 15.30 17.46 3.51
CA ASN A 212 14.54 17.75 2.29
C ASN A 212 13.67 16.57 1.86
N ALA A 213 14.15 15.32 2.04
CA ALA A 213 13.40 14.11 1.69
C ALA A 213 12.09 13.97 2.48
N ALA A 214 12.00 14.58 3.65
CA ALA A 214 10.79 14.61 4.47
C ALA A 214 9.94 15.86 4.16
N TRP A 215 10.55 17.04 4.10
CA TRP A 215 9.84 18.30 4.01
C TRP A 215 9.22 18.59 2.65
N ILE A 216 9.76 18.04 1.57
CA ILE A 216 9.23 18.23 0.20
C ILE A 216 7.75 17.82 0.08
N TRP A 217 7.30 16.86 0.89
CA TRP A 217 5.93 16.36 0.83
C TRP A 217 4.92 17.28 1.53
N ALA A 218 5.35 18.08 2.51
CA ALA A 218 4.45 18.95 3.28
C ALA A 218 3.68 19.95 2.42
N PRO A 219 4.30 20.76 1.53
CA PRO A 219 3.57 21.66 0.66
C PRO A 219 2.68 20.92 -0.35
N LEU A 220 3.10 19.76 -0.85
CA LEU A 220 2.30 18.95 -1.77
C LEU A 220 1.06 18.37 -1.08
N LEU A 221 1.20 17.89 0.16
CA LEU A 221 0.09 17.44 1.00
C LEU A 221 -0.89 18.57 1.30
N LEU A 222 -0.40 19.79 1.55
CA LEU A 222 -1.25 20.95 1.76
C LEU A 222 -2.06 21.26 0.49
N LEU A 223 -1.44 21.26 -0.68
CA LEU A 223 -2.13 21.46 -1.96
C LEU A 223 -3.18 20.38 -2.22
N ALA A 224 -2.86 19.11 -1.98
CA ALA A 224 -3.82 18.01 -2.12
C ALA A 224 -4.98 18.13 -1.12
N THR A 225 -4.71 18.57 0.12
CA THR A 225 -5.73 18.84 1.14
C THR A 225 -6.68 19.96 0.69
N LEU A 226 -6.15 21.04 0.14
CA LEU A 226 -6.96 22.14 -0.41
C LEU A 226 -7.78 21.66 -1.62
N ALA A 227 -7.18 20.87 -2.51
CA ALA A 227 -7.90 20.28 -3.63
C ALA A 227 -9.06 19.37 -3.15
N ALA A 228 -8.84 18.58 -2.11
CA ALA A 228 -9.89 17.75 -1.52
C ALA A 228 -10.98 18.61 -0.85
N PHE A 229 -10.59 19.64 -0.11
CA PHE A 229 -11.51 20.53 0.60
C PHE A 229 -12.45 21.27 -0.36
N PHE A 230 -11.92 21.82 -1.45
CA PHE A 230 -12.70 22.60 -2.41
C PHE A 230 -13.29 21.78 -3.55
N GLY A 231 -12.68 20.66 -3.91
CA GLY A 231 -13.02 19.90 -5.11
C GLY A 231 -13.81 18.63 -4.89
N MET A 232 -13.76 18.01 -3.70
CA MET A 232 -14.47 16.76 -3.44
C MET A 232 -15.90 16.97 -2.95
N ASN A 233 -16.67 15.90 -3.00
CA ASN A 233 -18.06 15.84 -2.55
C ASN A 233 -18.26 14.75 -1.50
N ASP A 234 -19.31 14.93 -0.69
CA ASP A 234 -19.85 13.90 0.21
C ASP A 234 -21.14 13.31 -0.38
N ILE A 235 -21.34 12.01 -0.23
CA ILE A 235 -22.57 11.31 -0.65
C ILE A 235 -23.40 11.01 0.58
N ALA A 236 -24.62 11.53 0.64
CA ALA A 236 -25.50 11.39 1.81
C ALA A 236 -25.89 9.93 2.13
N SER A 237 -25.95 9.08 1.11
CA SER A 237 -26.36 7.66 1.22
C SER A 237 -25.21 6.68 1.49
N SER A 238 -23.99 7.14 1.71
CA SER A 238 -22.82 6.27 1.91
C SER A 238 -22.74 5.61 3.30
N LYS A 239 -23.80 5.65 4.09
CA LYS A 239 -23.85 5.10 5.45
C LYS A 239 -23.93 3.57 5.44
N ALA A 240 -22.87 2.90 5.85
CA ALA A 240 -22.85 1.46 6.10
C ALA A 240 -22.68 1.17 7.60
N SER A 241 -23.35 0.14 8.10
CA SER A 241 -23.20 -0.29 9.50
C SER A 241 -21.92 -1.10 9.68
N ILE A 242 -21.14 -0.79 10.70
CA ILE A 242 -19.97 -1.58 11.11
C ILE A 242 -20.40 -3.02 11.45
N ALA A 243 -21.51 -3.17 12.13
CA ALA A 243 -22.03 -4.46 12.58
C ALA A 243 -22.34 -5.43 11.41
N SER A 244 -22.69 -4.92 10.23
CA SER A 244 -22.96 -5.74 9.04
C SER A 244 -21.70 -6.33 8.39
N GLN A 245 -20.52 -5.79 8.69
CA GLN A 245 -19.24 -6.21 8.10
C GLN A 245 -18.48 -7.24 8.96
N LEU A 246 -18.69 -7.24 10.29
CA LEU A 246 -17.98 -8.11 11.21
C LEU A 246 -18.20 -9.63 11.00
N PRO A 247 -19.36 -10.10 10.52
CA PRO A 247 -19.59 -11.54 10.29
C PRO A 247 -18.58 -12.19 9.34
N VAL A 248 -17.94 -11.41 8.45
CA VAL A 248 -16.93 -11.91 7.52
C VAL A 248 -15.70 -12.50 8.24
N LEU A 249 -15.39 -12.02 9.45
CA LEU A 249 -14.29 -12.52 10.28
C LEU A 249 -14.44 -14.00 10.67
N LYS A 250 -15.66 -14.53 10.66
CA LYS A 250 -15.95 -15.94 10.94
C LYS A 250 -15.74 -16.85 9.71
N ARG A 251 -15.44 -16.28 8.54
CA ARG A 251 -15.25 -17.04 7.29
C ARG A 251 -13.84 -17.61 7.21
N PHE A 252 -13.74 -18.94 7.09
CA PHE A 252 -12.45 -19.61 6.93
C PHE A 252 -11.65 -19.10 5.72
N HIS A 253 -12.32 -18.87 4.59
CA HIS A 253 -11.69 -18.34 3.39
C HIS A 253 -11.10 -16.93 3.56
N LEU A 254 -11.59 -16.12 4.54
CA LEU A 254 -10.98 -14.83 4.84
C LEU A 254 -9.51 -14.99 5.24
N TRP A 255 -9.24 -15.92 6.14
CA TRP A 255 -7.89 -16.14 6.69
C TRP A 255 -6.94 -16.76 5.67
N LEU A 256 -7.42 -17.71 4.86
CA LEU A 256 -6.59 -18.29 3.80
C LEU A 256 -6.25 -17.26 2.71
N LEU A 257 -7.22 -16.48 2.26
CA LEU A 257 -6.99 -15.45 1.27
C LEU A 257 -6.17 -14.29 1.84
N SER A 258 -6.27 -14.00 3.13
CA SER A 258 -5.36 -13.07 3.82
C SER A 258 -3.92 -13.56 3.79
N LEU A 259 -3.69 -14.86 4.00
CA LEU A 259 -2.35 -15.45 3.89
C LEU A 259 -1.76 -15.28 2.48
N LEU A 260 -2.56 -15.55 1.45
CA LEU A 260 -2.13 -15.39 0.06
C LEU A 260 -1.87 -13.92 -0.31
N TYR A 261 -2.71 -13.01 0.18
CA TYR A 261 -2.53 -11.58 -0.06
C TYR A 261 -1.36 -11.00 0.73
N LEU A 262 -1.11 -11.51 1.94
CA LEU A 262 0.10 -11.21 2.71
C LEU A 262 1.36 -11.62 1.94
N ALA A 263 1.35 -12.79 1.28
CA ALA A 263 2.47 -13.26 0.50
C ALA A 263 2.72 -12.42 -0.76
N THR A 264 1.69 -11.87 -1.39
CA THR A 264 1.83 -11.06 -2.62
C THR A 264 1.97 -9.56 -2.30
N PHE A 265 0.92 -8.92 -1.83
CA PHE A 265 0.93 -7.49 -1.50
C PHE A 265 1.88 -7.17 -0.34
N GLY A 266 1.90 -8.03 0.68
CA GLY A 266 2.83 -7.88 1.79
C GLY A 266 4.29 -7.95 1.35
N SER A 267 4.62 -8.82 0.40
CA SER A 267 5.96 -8.88 -0.21
C SER A 267 6.27 -7.63 -1.03
N PHE A 268 5.32 -7.15 -1.83
CA PHE A 268 5.50 -5.91 -2.59
C PHE A 268 5.84 -4.73 -1.67
N ILE A 269 5.06 -4.51 -0.62
CA ILE A 269 5.29 -3.41 0.33
C ILE A 269 6.54 -3.66 1.18
N GLY A 270 6.76 -4.90 1.63
CA GLY A 270 7.91 -5.24 2.46
C GLY A 270 9.25 -5.13 1.74
N PHE A 271 9.31 -5.60 0.50
CA PHE A 271 10.51 -5.37 -0.33
C PHE A 271 10.69 -3.90 -0.67
N SER A 272 9.61 -3.17 -0.96
CA SER A 272 9.69 -1.73 -1.18
C SER A 272 10.26 -0.99 0.02
N ALA A 273 9.89 -1.38 1.24
CA ALA A 273 10.39 -0.78 2.47
C ALA A 273 11.86 -1.15 2.77
N GLY A 274 12.25 -2.40 2.50
CA GLY A 274 13.54 -2.95 2.96
C GLY A 274 14.64 -3.04 1.89
N PHE A 275 14.30 -2.98 0.59
CA PHE A 275 15.25 -3.28 -0.49
C PHE A 275 16.46 -2.34 -0.54
N ALA A 276 16.26 -1.03 -0.40
CA ALA A 276 17.38 -0.07 -0.44
C ALA A 276 18.36 -0.31 0.71
N MET A 277 17.85 -0.55 1.92
CA MET A 277 18.66 -0.84 3.09
C MET A 277 19.37 -2.19 2.97
N LEU A 278 18.69 -3.23 2.49
CA LEU A 278 19.28 -4.53 2.24
C LEU A 278 20.42 -4.44 1.22
N SER A 279 20.17 -3.75 0.11
CA SER A 279 21.17 -3.56 -0.95
C SER A 279 22.42 -2.86 -0.44
N LYS A 280 22.25 -1.81 0.38
CA LYS A 280 23.36 -1.09 1.00
C LYS A 280 24.18 -1.97 1.94
N THR A 281 23.53 -2.86 2.70
CA THR A 281 24.25 -3.75 3.63
C THR A 281 25.01 -4.84 2.91
N GLN A 282 24.52 -5.32 1.76
CA GLN A 282 25.14 -6.42 1.00
C GLN A 282 26.13 -5.91 -0.05
N PHE A 283 25.94 -4.72 -0.57
CA PHE A 283 26.74 -4.10 -1.63
C PHE A 283 27.04 -2.63 -1.28
N PRO A 284 27.87 -2.36 -0.26
CA PRO A 284 28.08 -1.01 0.28
C PRO A 284 28.70 -0.05 -0.73
N ASP A 285 29.43 -0.56 -1.71
CA ASP A 285 30.09 0.23 -2.76
C ASP A 285 29.12 0.71 -3.86
N VAL A 286 27.90 0.21 -3.87
CA VAL A 286 26.89 0.57 -4.88
C VAL A 286 25.96 1.66 -4.37
N ASN A 287 25.80 2.73 -5.15
CA ASN A 287 24.81 3.76 -4.85
C ASN A 287 23.39 3.29 -5.25
N ILE A 288 22.76 2.55 -4.36
CA ILE A 288 21.42 1.97 -4.60
C ILE A 288 20.32 3.03 -4.69
N LEU A 289 20.50 4.22 -4.12
CA LEU A 289 19.44 5.22 -4.02
C LEU A 289 18.83 5.61 -5.37
N HIS A 290 19.66 5.68 -6.42
CA HIS A 290 19.21 6.01 -7.78
C HIS A 290 18.55 4.83 -8.51
N LEU A 291 18.60 3.61 -7.97
CA LEU A 291 18.09 2.39 -8.58
C LEU A 291 16.91 1.78 -7.80
N ALA A 292 16.74 2.15 -6.53
CA ALA A 292 15.75 1.52 -5.65
C ALA A 292 14.32 1.71 -6.13
N PHE A 293 13.98 2.85 -6.74
CA PHE A 293 12.62 3.17 -7.20
C PHE A 293 12.11 2.26 -8.30
N PHE A 294 12.98 1.59 -9.08
CA PHE A 294 12.55 0.69 -10.15
C PHE A 294 11.78 -0.53 -9.63
N GLY A 295 12.15 -1.05 -8.46
CA GLY A 295 11.44 -2.18 -7.84
C GLY A 295 9.96 -1.88 -7.60
N PRO A 296 9.63 -0.89 -6.77
CA PRO A 296 8.25 -0.46 -6.57
C PRO A 296 7.53 -0.02 -7.85
N LEU A 297 8.23 0.60 -8.81
CA LEU A 297 7.65 0.98 -10.10
C LEU A 297 7.17 -0.25 -10.87
N ILE A 298 8.06 -1.23 -11.03
CA ILE A 298 7.74 -2.50 -11.71
C ILE A 298 6.57 -3.19 -11.00
N GLY A 299 6.62 -3.29 -9.67
CA GLY A 299 5.58 -3.93 -8.89
C GLY A 299 4.21 -3.23 -8.99
N ALA A 300 4.18 -1.90 -8.95
CA ALA A 300 2.94 -1.12 -9.06
C ALA A 300 2.30 -1.27 -10.45
N LEU A 301 3.10 -1.24 -11.53
CA LEU A 301 2.63 -1.47 -12.89
C LEU A 301 2.18 -2.93 -13.08
N ALA A 302 2.95 -3.87 -12.58
CA ALA A 302 2.65 -5.30 -12.65
C ALA A 302 1.35 -5.66 -11.90
N ARG A 303 1.00 -4.94 -10.84
CA ARG A 303 -0.26 -5.14 -10.11
C ARG A 303 -1.47 -4.97 -11.01
N SER A 304 -1.50 -3.92 -11.81
CA SER A 304 -2.58 -3.69 -12.77
C SER A 304 -2.63 -4.77 -13.85
N ALA A 305 -1.47 -5.17 -14.37
CA ALA A 305 -1.35 -6.25 -15.34
C ALA A 305 -1.83 -7.61 -14.76
N GLY A 306 -1.49 -7.91 -13.51
CA GLY A 306 -1.91 -9.12 -12.82
C GLY A 306 -3.43 -9.26 -12.69
N GLY A 307 -4.13 -8.16 -12.41
CA GLY A 307 -5.59 -8.13 -12.42
C GLY A 307 -6.19 -8.41 -13.80
N MET A 308 -5.70 -7.70 -14.83
CA MET A 308 -6.17 -7.90 -16.21
C MET A 308 -5.90 -9.29 -16.77
N ILE A 309 -4.75 -9.88 -16.45
CA ILE A 309 -4.41 -11.26 -16.84
C ILE A 309 -5.33 -12.24 -16.14
N SER A 310 -5.62 -12.01 -14.87
CA SER A 310 -6.51 -12.85 -14.05
C SER A 310 -7.95 -12.83 -14.53
N ASP A 311 -8.41 -11.71 -15.08
CA ASP A 311 -9.76 -11.62 -15.68
C ASP A 311 -9.89 -12.52 -16.91
N LYS A 312 -8.78 -12.78 -17.62
CA LYS A 312 -8.78 -13.62 -18.84
C LYS A 312 -8.46 -15.10 -18.55
N LEU A 313 -7.52 -15.36 -17.64
CA LEU A 313 -6.99 -16.71 -17.42
C LEU A 313 -7.48 -17.35 -16.12
N GLY A 314 -8.24 -16.59 -15.32
CA GLY A 314 -8.68 -17.01 -13.99
C GLY A 314 -7.66 -16.69 -12.89
N GLY A 315 -8.12 -16.04 -11.81
CA GLY A 315 -7.25 -15.57 -10.72
C GLY A 315 -6.49 -16.68 -10.01
N VAL A 316 -7.10 -17.86 -9.84
CA VAL A 316 -6.48 -19.02 -9.18
C VAL A 316 -5.27 -19.52 -9.97
N ARG A 317 -5.40 -19.69 -11.30
CA ARG A 317 -4.29 -20.15 -12.16
C ARG A 317 -3.13 -19.16 -12.16
N VAL A 318 -3.45 -17.89 -12.36
CA VAL A 318 -2.43 -16.82 -12.38
C VAL A 318 -1.72 -16.74 -11.05
N THR A 319 -2.44 -16.77 -9.93
CA THR A 319 -1.87 -16.72 -8.58
C THR A 319 -0.98 -17.94 -8.29
N LEU A 320 -1.41 -19.14 -8.70
CA LEU A 320 -0.61 -20.35 -8.50
C LEU A 320 0.73 -20.28 -9.24
N ILE A 321 0.70 -19.96 -10.52
CA ILE A 321 1.90 -19.80 -11.36
C ILE A 321 2.80 -18.72 -10.78
N ASN A 322 2.21 -17.61 -10.35
CA ASN A 322 2.93 -16.48 -9.77
C ASN A 322 3.69 -16.89 -8.48
N PHE A 323 3.09 -17.67 -7.58
CA PHE A 323 3.78 -18.14 -6.38
C PHE A 323 4.95 -19.08 -6.70
N VAL A 324 4.85 -19.89 -7.75
CA VAL A 324 5.98 -20.71 -8.21
C VAL A 324 7.15 -19.80 -8.64
N PHE A 325 6.88 -18.72 -9.38
CA PHE A 325 7.93 -17.78 -9.76
C PHE A 325 8.47 -16.98 -8.57
N MET A 326 7.64 -16.60 -7.60
CA MET A 326 8.12 -15.96 -6.37
C MET A 326 9.07 -16.88 -5.58
N ALA A 327 8.72 -18.15 -5.46
CA ALA A 327 9.60 -19.15 -4.83
C ALA A 327 10.91 -19.33 -5.62
N LEU A 328 10.85 -19.39 -6.95
CA LEU A 328 12.02 -19.51 -7.81
C LEU A 328 12.95 -18.29 -7.65
N PHE A 329 12.43 -17.06 -7.76
CA PHE A 329 13.25 -15.86 -7.58
C PHE A 329 13.83 -15.76 -6.17
N SER A 330 13.06 -16.14 -5.14
CA SER A 330 13.59 -16.21 -3.77
C SER A 330 14.73 -17.21 -3.62
N ALA A 331 14.67 -18.35 -4.31
CA ALA A 331 15.76 -19.32 -4.34
C ALA A 331 16.98 -18.78 -5.12
N LEU A 332 16.76 -18.12 -6.24
CA LEU A 332 17.83 -17.54 -7.05
C LEU A 332 18.61 -16.44 -6.32
N ILE A 333 18.00 -15.73 -5.35
CA ILE A 333 18.71 -14.72 -4.55
C ILE A 333 19.94 -15.32 -3.87
N PHE A 334 19.87 -16.58 -3.37
CA PHE A 334 21.01 -17.23 -2.71
C PHE A 334 22.25 -17.31 -3.59
N LEU A 335 22.06 -17.43 -4.91
CA LEU A 335 23.17 -17.51 -5.87
C LEU A 335 23.81 -16.15 -6.18
N THR A 336 23.19 -15.05 -5.72
CA THR A 336 23.62 -13.67 -6.03
C THR A 336 24.24 -12.95 -4.84
N LEU A 337 23.96 -13.40 -3.62
CA LEU A 337 24.43 -12.75 -2.39
C LEU A 337 25.94 -12.94 -2.18
N PRO A 338 26.66 -11.94 -1.61
CA PRO A 338 28.01 -12.13 -1.14
C PRO A 338 28.10 -13.26 -0.10
N GLY A 339 29.11 -14.08 -0.20
CA GLY A 339 29.36 -15.18 0.75
C GLY A 339 28.57 -16.47 0.52
N SER A 340 27.44 -16.42 -0.19
CA SER A 340 26.63 -17.62 -0.53
C SER A 340 26.53 -17.88 -2.02
N GLY A 341 26.87 -16.90 -2.84
CA GLY A 341 26.74 -16.98 -4.30
C GLY A 341 27.84 -16.16 -5.02
N SER A 342 27.50 -15.63 -6.19
CA SER A 342 28.43 -14.89 -7.05
C SER A 342 28.89 -13.55 -6.47
N GLY A 343 28.18 -12.97 -5.52
CA GLY A 343 28.40 -11.62 -5.02
C GLY A 343 28.19 -10.52 -6.07
N SER A 344 27.50 -10.83 -7.15
CA SER A 344 27.24 -9.89 -8.22
C SER A 344 26.03 -9.01 -7.91
N PHE A 345 26.24 -7.69 -7.76
CA PHE A 345 25.15 -6.74 -7.57
C PHE A 345 24.17 -6.76 -8.74
N VAL A 346 24.63 -6.86 -9.98
CA VAL A 346 23.76 -6.88 -11.16
C VAL A 346 22.83 -8.09 -11.13
N ALA A 347 23.37 -9.28 -10.83
CA ALA A 347 22.55 -10.49 -10.70
C ALA A 347 21.53 -10.37 -9.54
N PHE A 348 21.96 -9.90 -8.38
CA PHE A 348 21.10 -9.64 -7.23
C PHE A 348 19.98 -8.66 -7.59
N TYR A 349 20.32 -7.54 -8.23
CA TYR A 349 19.34 -6.53 -8.62
C TYR A 349 18.29 -7.07 -9.59
N LEU A 350 18.72 -7.76 -10.65
CA LEU A 350 17.79 -8.33 -11.65
C LEU A 350 16.86 -9.39 -11.05
N VAL A 351 17.37 -10.25 -10.17
CA VAL A 351 16.54 -11.25 -9.48
C VAL A 351 15.54 -10.57 -8.55
N PHE A 352 15.96 -9.51 -7.83
CA PHE A 352 15.04 -8.72 -7.01
C PHE A 352 13.98 -7.99 -7.85
N MET A 353 14.31 -7.49 -9.03
CA MET A 353 13.31 -6.92 -9.96
C MET A 353 12.29 -7.99 -10.37
N GLY A 354 12.71 -9.25 -10.55
CA GLY A 354 11.82 -10.38 -10.74
C GLY A 354 10.90 -10.63 -9.55
N LEU A 355 11.39 -10.50 -8.31
CA LEU A 355 10.57 -10.56 -7.10
C LEU A 355 9.54 -9.41 -7.04
N PHE A 356 9.93 -8.19 -7.37
CA PHE A 356 9.00 -7.06 -7.44
C PHE A 356 7.93 -7.26 -8.51
N LEU A 357 8.32 -7.74 -9.69
CA LEU A 357 7.40 -8.05 -10.78
C LEU A 357 6.35 -9.08 -10.32
N THR A 358 6.79 -10.19 -9.74
CA THR A 358 5.91 -11.27 -9.32
C THR A 358 5.09 -10.89 -8.08
N ALA A 359 5.65 -10.15 -7.12
CA ALA A 359 4.88 -9.61 -5.99
C ALA A 359 3.78 -8.64 -6.46
N GLY A 360 4.06 -7.81 -7.46
CA GLY A 360 3.08 -6.93 -8.09
C GLY A 360 1.99 -7.71 -8.83
N LEU A 361 2.36 -8.57 -9.78
CA LEU A 361 1.42 -9.44 -10.51
C LEU A 361 0.53 -10.24 -9.55
N GLY A 362 1.15 -10.85 -8.55
CA GLY A 362 0.46 -11.60 -7.52
C GLY A 362 -0.51 -10.75 -6.70
N SER A 363 -0.17 -9.50 -6.40
CA SER A 363 -1.06 -8.58 -5.70
C SER A 363 -2.33 -8.30 -6.49
N GLY A 364 -2.22 -8.14 -7.81
CA GLY A 364 -3.37 -7.95 -8.70
C GLY A 364 -4.21 -9.21 -8.83
N SER A 365 -3.56 -10.38 -9.05
CA SER A 365 -4.25 -11.65 -9.25
C SER A 365 -4.95 -12.15 -7.97
N THR A 366 -4.32 -12.04 -6.81
CA THR A 366 -4.97 -12.41 -5.53
C THR A 366 -6.12 -11.47 -5.18
N PHE A 367 -6.00 -10.18 -5.46
CA PHE A 367 -7.10 -9.24 -5.20
C PHE A 367 -8.34 -9.56 -6.04
N GLN A 368 -8.15 -9.87 -7.32
CA GLN A 368 -9.21 -10.35 -8.22
C GLN A 368 -9.80 -11.68 -7.75
N MET A 369 -8.95 -12.63 -7.37
CA MET A 369 -9.34 -13.94 -6.86
C MET A 369 -10.19 -13.81 -5.59
N ILE A 370 -9.84 -12.92 -4.64
CA ILE A 370 -10.61 -12.63 -3.42
C ILE A 370 -12.03 -12.19 -3.76
N ALA A 371 -12.15 -11.21 -4.67
CA ALA A 371 -13.44 -10.66 -5.04
C ALA A 371 -14.39 -11.73 -5.63
N ILE A 372 -13.88 -12.58 -6.51
CA ILE A 372 -14.67 -13.64 -7.15
C ILE A 372 -15.04 -14.72 -6.14
N ILE A 373 -14.10 -15.20 -5.34
CA ILE A 373 -14.36 -16.30 -4.39
C ILE A 373 -15.36 -15.88 -3.32
N PHE A 374 -15.20 -14.69 -2.73
CA PHE A 374 -16.15 -14.23 -1.71
C PHE A 374 -17.55 -14.03 -2.28
N ARG A 375 -17.65 -13.43 -3.47
CA ARG A 375 -18.94 -13.28 -4.15
C ARG A 375 -19.61 -14.63 -4.35
N GLN A 376 -18.88 -15.63 -4.88
CA GLN A 376 -19.44 -16.96 -5.16
C GLN A 376 -19.87 -17.66 -3.86
N ILE A 377 -19.03 -17.69 -2.84
CA ILE A 377 -19.33 -18.35 -1.56
C ILE A 377 -20.56 -17.72 -0.91
N THR A 378 -20.70 -16.40 -0.96
CA THR A 378 -21.86 -15.71 -0.35
C THR A 378 -23.13 -16.00 -1.13
N LEU A 379 -23.10 -15.95 -2.46
CA LEU A 379 -24.24 -16.30 -3.31
C LEU A 379 -24.73 -17.73 -3.02
N ASP A 380 -23.79 -18.69 -3.01
CA ASP A 380 -24.12 -20.11 -2.76
C ASP A 380 -24.70 -20.33 -1.35
N ARG A 381 -24.16 -19.61 -0.35
CA ARG A 381 -24.64 -19.69 1.03
C ARG A 381 -26.07 -19.18 1.17
N VAL A 382 -26.35 -17.98 0.66
CA VAL A 382 -27.68 -17.36 0.80
C VAL A 382 -28.73 -18.17 0.05
N LYS A 383 -28.41 -18.68 -1.14
CA LYS A 383 -29.29 -19.57 -1.90
C LYS A 383 -29.61 -20.87 -1.14
N LYS A 384 -28.58 -21.50 -0.52
CA LYS A 384 -28.78 -22.70 0.31
C LYS A 384 -29.65 -22.45 1.55
N GLN A 385 -29.67 -21.21 2.04
CA GLN A 385 -30.52 -20.80 3.17
C GLN A 385 -31.95 -20.40 2.76
N GLY A 386 -32.29 -20.53 1.47
CA GLY A 386 -33.63 -20.18 0.94
C GLY A 386 -33.81 -18.68 0.70
N GLY A 387 -32.75 -17.90 0.69
CA GLY A 387 -32.79 -16.46 0.37
C GLY A 387 -33.09 -16.18 -1.10
N THR A 388 -33.68 -15.00 -1.38
CA THR A 388 -33.94 -14.56 -2.75
C THR A 388 -32.64 -14.19 -3.49
N ASP A 389 -32.69 -14.20 -4.83
CA ASP A 389 -31.54 -13.79 -5.66
C ASP A 389 -31.10 -12.34 -5.37
N GLU A 390 -32.07 -11.46 -5.08
CA GLU A 390 -31.78 -10.06 -4.73
C GLU A 390 -31.05 -9.94 -3.39
N GLN A 391 -31.49 -10.66 -2.38
CA GLN A 391 -30.82 -10.76 -1.07
C GLN A 391 -29.42 -11.33 -1.22
N ALA A 392 -29.26 -12.40 -2.01
CA ALA A 392 -27.97 -13.03 -2.26
C ALA A 392 -26.96 -12.04 -2.90
N GLN A 393 -27.41 -11.27 -3.90
CA GLN A 393 -26.58 -10.26 -4.55
C GLN A 393 -26.19 -9.12 -3.59
N HIS A 394 -27.14 -8.64 -2.79
CA HIS A 394 -26.89 -7.58 -1.81
C HIS A 394 -25.86 -8.01 -0.75
N GLU A 395 -26.06 -9.21 -0.16
CA GLU A 395 -25.13 -9.75 0.82
C GLU A 395 -23.75 -10.03 0.22
N ALA A 396 -23.69 -10.55 -1.01
CA ALA A 396 -22.44 -10.82 -1.70
C ALA A 396 -21.61 -9.54 -1.93
N VAL A 397 -22.23 -8.43 -2.29
CA VAL A 397 -21.54 -7.13 -2.44
C VAL A 397 -20.99 -6.66 -1.10
N THR A 398 -21.79 -6.70 -0.03
CA THR A 398 -21.41 -6.24 1.30
C THR A 398 -20.29 -7.09 1.90
N GLU A 399 -20.43 -8.42 1.85
CA GLU A 399 -19.45 -9.36 2.42
C GLU A 399 -18.13 -9.35 1.65
N THR A 400 -18.17 -9.21 0.31
CA THR A 400 -16.97 -9.09 -0.52
C THR A 400 -16.22 -7.79 -0.22
N ALA A 401 -16.93 -6.67 -0.09
CA ALA A 401 -16.29 -5.38 0.25
C ALA A 401 -15.62 -5.44 1.63
N ALA A 402 -16.30 -6.01 2.63
CA ALA A 402 -15.72 -6.22 3.96
C ALA A 402 -14.49 -7.14 3.92
N ALA A 403 -14.56 -8.26 3.18
CA ALA A 403 -13.44 -9.18 3.01
C ALA A 403 -12.22 -8.48 2.40
N LEU A 404 -12.40 -7.72 1.33
CA LEU A 404 -11.31 -6.96 0.70
C LEU A 404 -10.68 -5.96 1.68
N GLY A 405 -11.48 -5.29 2.50
CA GLY A 405 -11.00 -4.37 3.55
C GLY A 405 -10.10 -5.06 4.57
N PHE A 406 -10.60 -6.13 5.21
CA PHE A 406 -9.84 -6.90 6.22
C PHE A 406 -8.62 -7.59 5.63
N ILE A 407 -8.74 -8.23 4.47
CA ILE A 407 -7.62 -8.90 3.80
C ILE A 407 -6.54 -7.88 3.42
N SER A 408 -6.92 -6.66 2.98
CA SER A 408 -5.96 -5.61 2.66
C SER A 408 -5.20 -5.11 3.89
N ALA A 409 -5.85 -5.08 5.05
CA ALA A 409 -5.20 -4.75 6.33
C ALA A 409 -4.18 -5.81 6.72
N ILE A 410 -4.56 -7.08 6.70
CA ILE A 410 -3.66 -8.20 7.01
C ILE A 410 -2.50 -8.24 6.00
N GLY A 411 -2.77 -8.05 4.70
CA GLY A 411 -1.74 -8.02 3.66
C GLY A 411 -0.68 -6.93 3.91
N ALA A 412 -1.09 -5.77 4.38
CA ALA A 412 -0.16 -4.66 4.66
C ALA A 412 0.84 -4.97 5.79
N VAL A 413 0.54 -5.94 6.69
CA VAL A 413 1.46 -6.36 7.77
C VAL A 413 2.77 -6.95 7.21
N GLY A 414 2.77 -7.46 5.98
CA GLY A 414 3.99 -7.92 5.32
C GLY A 414 5.06 -6.85 5.18
N GLY A 415 4.66 -5.60 5.05
CA GLY A 415 5.56 -4.45 5.07
C GLY A 415 6.29 -4.25 6.41
N PHE A 416 5.80 -4.84 7.50
CA PHE A 416 6.51 -4.91 8.77
C PHE A 416 7.41 -6.14 8.84
N PHE A 417 6.88 -7.33 8.54
CA PHE A 417 7.61 -8.58 8.74
C PHE A 417 8.84 -8.69 7.86
N ILE A 418 8.81 -8.25 6.61
CA ILE A 418 9.93 -8.44 5.68
C ILE A 418 11.15 -7.60 6.06
N PRO A 419 11.07 -6.26 6.24
CA PRO A 419 12.22 -5.49 6.69
C PRO A 419 12.71 -5.93 8.07
N LYS A 420 11.80 -6.26 9.00
CA LYS A 420 12.17 -6.77 10.32
C LYS A 420 12.91 -8.11 10.24
N ALA A 421 12.48 -9.02 9.36
CA ALA A 421 13.16 -10.29 9.14
C ALA A 421 14.58 -10.07 8.58
N PHE A 422 14.76 -9.13 7.65
CA PHE A 422 16.11 -8.76 7.16
C PHE A 422 16.99 -8.21 8.29
N GLY A 423 16.48 -7.24 9.06
CA GLY A 423 17.21 -6.66 10.18
C GLY A 423 17.62 -7.72 11.22
N THR A 424 16.68 -8.59 11.60
CA THR A 424 16.94 -9.67 12.56
C THR A 424 17.95 -10.69 12.01
N SER A 425 17.80 -11.12 10.75
CA SER A 425 18.71 -12.08 10.12
C SER A 425 20.13 -11.52 10.05
N LEU A 426 20.29 -10.26 9.67
CA LEU A 426 21.58 -9.58 9.63
C LEU A 426 22.20 -9.41 11.02
N ALA A 427 21.39 -9.03 12.02
CA ALA A 427 21.87 -8.88 13.40
C ALA A 427 22.35 -10.22 14.00
N MET A 428 21.67 -11.34 13.68
CA MET A 428 22.00 -12.65 14.23
C MET A 428 23.15 -13.36 13.50
N THR A 429 23.21 -13.22 12.18
CA THR A 429 24.10 -14.03 11.34
C THR A 429 24.99 -13.24 10.41
N GLY A 430 24.87 -11.93 10.36
CA GLY A 430 25.56 -11.07 9.37
C GLY A 430 25.06 -11.25 7.93
N SER A 431 24.02 -12.07 7.70
CA SER A 431 23.53 -12.41 6.36
C SER A 431 22.01 -12.37 6.28
N PRO A 432 21.41 -11.94 5.16
CA PRO A 432 19.97 -11.96 4.93
C PRO A 432 19.44 -13.35 4.56
N VAL A 433 20.30 -14.35 4.42
CA VAL A 433 19.97 -15.72 3.95
C VAL A 433 18.89 -16.36 4.83
N GLY A 434 18.94 -16.15 6.16
CA GLY A 434 17.92 -16.67 7.09
C GLY A 434 16.51 -16.14 6.76
N ALA A 435 16.38 -14.83 6.55
CA ALA A 435 15.11 -14.22 6.16
C ALA A 435 14.62 -14.73 4.80
N MET A 436 15.51 -14.81 3.81
CA MET A 436 15.14 -15.30 2.47
C MET A 436 14.69 -16.77 2.47
N LYS A 437 15.27 -17.63 3.33
CA LYS A 437 14.80 -19.01 3.52
C LYS A 437 13.36 -19.04 4.06
N VAL A 438 13.05 -18.19 5.03
CA VAL A 438 11.68 -18.09 5.57
C VAL A 438 10.69 -17.65 4.47
N PHE A 439 11.04 -16.67 3.64
CA PHE A 439 10.17 -16.22 2.55
C PHE A 439 10.00 -17.32 1.49
N LEU A 440 11.05 -18.03 1.12
CA LEU A 440 10.97 -19.15 0.19
C LEU A 440 9.99 -20.23 0.69
N VAL A 441 10.13 -20.66 1.96
CA VAL A 441 9.21 -21.64 2.58
C VAL A 441 7.77 -21.10 2.57
N PHE A 442 7.59 -19.82 2.90
CA PHE A 442 6.28 -19.18 2.90
C PHE A 442 5.62 -19.20 1.51
N TYR A 443 6.36 -18.88 0.45
CA TYR A 443 5.83 -18.95 -0.92
C TYR A 443 5.51 -20.38 -1.36
N ILE A 444 6.31 -21.37 -0.97
CA ILE A 444 5.99 -22.79 -1.21
C ILE A 444 4.70 -23.20 -0.50
N VAL A 445 4.50 -22.78 0.75
CA VAL A 445 3.22 -22.98 1.47
C VAL A 445 2.06 -22.34 0.71
N CYS A 446 2.24 -21.13 0.18
CA CYS A 446 1.20 -20.44 -0.61
C CYS A 446 0.89 -21.20 -1.93
N VAL A 447 1.89 -21.79 -2.59
CA VAL A 447 1.67 -22.69 -3.74
C VAL A 447 0.76 -23.83 -3.33
N LEU A 448 1.10 -24.52 -2.23
CA LEU A 448 0.33 -25.69 -1.74
C LEU A 448 -1.11 -25.29 -1.35
N VAL A 449 -1.29 -24.20 -0.62
CA VAL A 449 -2.62 -23.71 -0.23
C VAL A 449 -3.45 -23.36 -1.46
N THR A 450 -2.87 -22.62 -2.41
CA THR A 450 -3.59 -22.22 -3.63
C THR A 450 -3.99 -23.46 -4.44
N TRP A 451 -3.09 -24.43 -4.62
CA TRP A 451 -3.35 -25.64 -5.37
C TRP A 451 -4.39 -26.55 -4.71
N LEU A 452 -4.22 -26.84 -3.40
CA LEU A 452 -5.07 -27.79 -2.69
C LEU A 452 -6.50 -27.25 -2.45
N VAL A 453 -6.63 -25.97 -2.11
CA VAL A 453 -7.92 -25.40 -1.71
C VAL A 453 -8.69 -24.85 -2.90
N TYR A 454 -8.02 -24.18 -3.82
CA TYR A 454 -8.66 -23.44 -4.91
C TYR A 454 -8.44 -24.07 -6.28
N GLY A 455 -7.26 -24.67 -6.55
CA GLY A 455 -6.91 -25.24 -7.85
C GLY A 455 -7.74 -26.47 -8.21
N ARG A 456 -7.99 -27.36 -7.24
CA ARG A 456 -8.79 -28.58 -7.45
C ARG A 456 -10.27 -28.32 -7.72
N LYS A 457 -10.81 -27.20 -7.24
CA LYS A 457 -12.22 -26.82 -7.48
C LYS A 457 -12.38 -26.19 -8.86
N SER A 458 -11.42 -25.42 -9.32
CA SER A 458 -11.43 -24.83 -10.67
C SER A 458 -11.36 -25.88 -11.77
N ALA A 459 -10.55 -26.95 -11.56
CA ALA A 459 -10.44 -28.05 -12.49
C ALA A 459 -11.68 -28.98 -12.56
N LYS A 460 -12.62 -28.87 -11.64
CA LYS A 460 -13.89 -29.61 -11.66
C LYS A 460 -15.05 -28.84 -12.28
N GLN A 461 -14.85 -27.58 -12.61
CA GLN A 461 -15.85 -26.69 -13.24
C GLN A 461 -15.58 -26.45 -14.75
N GLU A 462 -14.46 -26.96 -15.27
CA GLU A 462 -14.14 -27.12 -16.70
C GLU A 462 -14.46 -28.55 -17.16
#